data_61e0ff8c2243e0d0e267edb1cd079fbe
#
_entry.id   61e0ff8c2243e0d0e267edb1cd079fbe
#
_cell.length_a   1.000
_cell.length_b   1.000
_cell.length_c   1.000
_cell.angle_alpha   90.00
_cell.angle_beta   90.00
_cell.angle_gamma   90.00
#
_symmetry.space_group_name_H-M   'P 1'
#
loop_
_entity.id
_entity.type
_entity.pdbx_description
1 polymer ?
#
loop_
_entity_poly.entity_id
_entity_poly.type
_entity_poly.pdbx_seq_one_letter_code
_entity_poly.pdbx_strand_id
1 'polypeptide(L)'
;FTLLRDGVPFYDRGIFMPWKQLLRMGRIKPSREAIDLFMSTGDQSIKRVKGFLKTMGMEDTFYAILTPTQAAIMLSGLPPPTPKETPDVMEEIFVKKEKMLEPEYVKILKANVDLRKDLEHGVKTELTGTELDKYIKNAEKYLKRISELFKEIERRHDEQSILTLYDEIMTIIRDVLKEEGIEKAQDAQIIKLFEDE
;
A
#
# COMPACT_ATOMS: atom_id res chain seq x y z
N PHE A 1 6.12 -8.89 -9.61
CA PHE A 1 5.40 -9.37 -8.42
C PHE A 1 4.39 -10.45 -8.79
N THR A 2 3.46 -10.24 -9.71
CA THR A 2 2.40 -11.19 -10.08
C THR A 2 2.94 -12.56 -10.46
N LEU A 3 3.99 -12.64 -11.28
CA LEU A 3 4.63 -13.90 -11.64
C LEU A 3 5.19 -14.65 -10.41
N LEU A 4 5.81 -13.95 -9.47
CA LEU A 4 6.32 -14.57 -8.24
C LEU A 4 5.19 -14.97 -7.29
N ARG A 5 4.11 -14.19 -7.22
CA ARG A 5 2.96 -14.48 -6.35
C ARG A 5 2.20 -15.70 -6.85
N ASP A 6 1.75 -15.67 -8.09
CA ASP A 6 0.76 -16.61 -8.63
C ASP A 6 1.38 -17.68 -9.54
N GLY A 7 2.59 -17.44 -10.07
CA GLY A 7 3.27 -18.36 -10.97
C GLY A 7 3.58 -19.70 -10.33
N VAL A 8 3.41 -20.75 -11.12
CA VAL A 8 3.86 -22.11 -10.79
C VAL A 8 4.95 -22.46 -11.80
N PRO A 9 6.20 -22.67 -11.37
CA PRO A 9 7.28 -23.00 -12.29
C PRO A 9 7.08 -24.42 -12.81
N PHE A 10 7.13 -24.59 -14.11
CA PHE A 10 7.17 -25.91 -14.73
C PHE A 10 8.52 -26.61 -14.46
N TYR A 11 9.59 -25.82 -14.42
CA TYR A 11 10.93 -26.26 -14.08
C TYR A 11 11.64 -25.13 -13.30
N ASP A 12 12.15 -25.45 -12.11
CA ASP A 12 12.89 -24.49 -11.27
C ASP A 12 14.29 -25.03 -10.96
N ARG A 13 15.30 -24.24 -11.31
CA ARG A 13 16.71 -24.50 -10.95
C ARG A 13 17.09 -24.02 -9.54
N GLY A 14 16.13 -23.88 -8.64
CA GLY A 14 16.35 -23.39 -7.28
C GLY A 14 16.37 -21.87 -7.15
N ILE A 15 15.87 -21.14 -8.18
CA ILE A 15 15.83 -19.68 -8.18
C ILE A 15 14.42 -19.18 -7.85
N PHE A 16 13.40 -19.69 -8.53
CA PHE A 16 12.04 -19.17 -8.43
C PHE A 16 11.42 -19.34 -7.03
N MET A 17 11.53 -20.53 -6.47
CA MET A 17 10.92 -20.84 -5.16
C MET A 17 11.51 -20.01 -4.00
N PRO A 18 12.84 -19.83 -3.87
CA PRO A 18 13.41 -18.92 -2.88
C PRO A 18 12.92 -17.49 -3.02
N TRP A 19 12.87 -16.95 -4.24
CA TRP A 19 12.35 -15.61 -4.48
C TRP A 19 10.86 -15.48 -4.14
N LYS A 20 10.04 -16.49 -4.48
CA LYS A 20 8.64 -16.56 -4.09
C LYS A 20 8.47 -16.56 -2.57
N GLN A 21 9.35 -17.24 -1.86
CA GLN A 21 9.34 -17.28 -0.40
C GLN A 21 9.76 -15.93 0.20
N LEU A 22 10.78 -15.27 -0.33
CA LEU A 22 11.18 -13.92 0.06
C LEU A 22 10.04 -12.91 -0.14
N LEU A 23 9.29 -13.02 -1.25
CA LEU A 23 8.12 -12.20 -1.49
C LEU A 23 7.03 -12.43 -0.42
N ARG A 24 6.73 -13.69 -0.11
CA ARG A 24 5.75 -14.06 0.94
C ARG A 24 6.15 -13.57 2.33
N MET A 25 7.43 -13.53 2.62
CA MET A 25 7.98 -13.02 3.87
C MET A 25 8.08 -11.48 3.92
N GLY A 26 7.63 -10.77 2.87
CA GLY A 26 7.71 -9.31 2.79
C GLY A 26 9.14 -8.75 2.62
N ARG A 27 10.12 -9.63 2.29
CA ARG A 27 11.52 -9.22 2.06
C ARG A 27 11.75 -8.60 0.69
N ILE A 28 10.85 -8.88 -0.26
CA ILE A 28 10.84 -8.23 -1.58
C ILE A 28 9.71 -7.22 -1.56
N LYS A 29 10.06 -5.94 -1.56
CA LYS A 29 9.09 -4.83 -1.56
C LYS A 29 9.03 -4.19 -2.96
N PRO A 30 7.89 -3.62 -3.35
CA PRO A 30 7.81 -2.77 -4.54
C PRO A 30 8.78 -1.60 -4.43
N SER A 31 9.38 -1.21 -5.56
CA SER A 31 10.24 -0.02 -5.59
C SER A 31 9.41 1.26 -5.45
N ARG A 32 10.04 2.34 -4.99
CA ARG A 32 9.39 3.64 -4.86
C ARG A 32 8.83 4.12 -6.20
N GLU A 33 9.60 3.94 -7.28
CA GLU A 33 9.20 4.34 -8.63
C GLU A 33 7.94 3.58 -9.10
N ALA A 34 7.84 2.28 -8.79
CA ALA A 34 6.65 1.49 -9.12
C ALA A 34 5.42 2.01 -8.36
N ILE A 35 5.58 2.35 -7.09
CA ILE A 35 4.49 2.90 -6.25
C ILE A 35 4.07 4.27 -6.79
N ASP A 36 5.00 5.17 -7.08
CA ASP A 36 4.73 6.51 -7.60
C ASP A 36 4.05 6.45 -8.98
N LEU A 37 4.44 5.49 -9.83
CA LEU A 37 3.77 5.24 -11.10
C LEU A 37 2.30 4.84 -10.92
N PHE A 38 2.01 3.95 -9.98
CA PHE A 38 0.64 3.56 -9.65
C PHE A 38 -0.17 4.74 -9.12
N MET A 39 0.41 5.58 -8.26
CA MET A 39 -0.26 6.80 -7.76
C MET A 39 -0.55 7.80 -8.88
N SER A 40 0.43 8.06 -9.75
CA SER A 40 0.26 9.03 -10.85
C SER A 40 -0.80 8.59 -11.87
N THR A 41 -1.04 7.27 -12.01
CA THR A 41 -2.08 6.74 -12.90
C THR A 41 -3.47 7.25 -12.51
N GLY A 42 -3.75 7.38 -11.22
CA GLY A 42 -5.03 7.91 -10.74
C GLY A 42 -5.31 9.34 -11.22
N ASP A 43 -4.36 10.24 -11.02
CA ASP A 43 -4.49 11.64 -11.45
C ASP A 43 -4.62 11.78 -12.97
N GLN A 44 -3.83 10.99 -13.72
CA GLN A 44 -3.90 10.97 -15.17
C GLN A 44 -5.25 10.45 -15.67
N SER A 45 -5.79 9.40 -15.02
CA SER A 45 -7.09 8.84 -15.36
C SER A 45 -8.22 9.84 -15.12
N ILE A 46 -8.21 10.56 -14.00
CA ILE A 46 -9.19 11.62 -13.73
C ILE A 46 -9.11 12.73 -14.79
N LYS A 47 -7.91 13.15 -15.20
CA LYS A 47 -7.73 14.15 -16.26
C LYS A 47 -8.32 13.68 -17.58
N ARG A 48 -8.10 12.40 -17.96
CA ARG A 48 -8.67 11.82 -19.17
C ARG A 48 -10.21 11.76 -19.13
N VAL A 49 -10.78 11.30 -18.00
CA VAL A 49 -12.25 11.24 -17.82
C VAL A 49 -12.90 12.60 -18.04
N LYS A 50 -12.32 13.66 -17.49
CA LYS A 50 -12.81 15.03 -17.71
C LYS A 50 -12.77 15.47 -19.18
N GLY A 51 -11.82 14.92 -19.96
CA GLY A 51 -11.67 15.25 -21.40
C GLY A 51 -12.53 14.41 -22.34
N PHE A 52 -12.91 13.21 -21.97
CA PHE A 52 -13.55 12.22 -22.88
C PHE A 52 -14.89 11.68 -22.37
N LEU A 53 -15.76 12.55 -21.93
CA LEU A 53 -17.02 12.28 -21.17
C LEU A 53 -17.97 11.20 -21.72
N LYS A 54 -17.80 10.63 -22.90
CA LYS A 54 -18.80 9.71 -23.47
C LYS A 54 -18.39 8.25 -23.71
N THR A 55 -17.12 7.92 -23.82
CA THR A 55 -16.73 6.57 -24.30
C THR A 55 -15.77 5.81 -23.42
N MET A 56 -14.94 6.46 -22.61
CA MET A 56 -13.91 5.81 -21.80
C MET A 56 -13.99 6.12 -20.31
N GLY A 57 -14.90 7.01 -19.90
CA GLY A 57 -14.94 7.58 -18.55
C GLY A 57 -15.06 6.57 -17.41
N MET A 58 -15.57 5.41 -17.71
CA MET A 58 -15.83 4.40 -16.69
C MET A 58 -14.62 3.55 -16.35
N GLU A 59 -13.86 3.15 -17.37
CA GLU A 59 -12.65 2.37 -17.17
C GLU A 59 -11.58 3.23 -16.48
N ASP A 60 -11.45 4.46 -16.92
CA ASP A 60 -10.53 5.43 -16.32
C ASP A 60 -10.92 5.76 -14.87
N THR A 61 -12.22 5.91 -14.55
CA THR A 61 -12.68 6.13 -13.17
C THR A 61 -12.40 4.90 -12.28
N PHE A 62 -12.57 3.70 -12.84
CA PHE A 62 -12.24 2.48 -12.14
C PHE A 62 -10.75 2.43 -11.76
N TYR A 63 -9.86 2.65 -12.71
CA TYR A 63 -8.42 2.65 -12.44
C TYR A 63 -7.97 3.85 -11.61
N ALA A 64 -8.67 4.98 -11.67
CA ALA A 64 -8.42 6.13 -10.82
C ALA A 64 -8.58 5.81 -9.32
N ILE A 65 -9.48 4.89 -8.98
CA ILE A 65 -9.69 4.45 -7.60
C ILE A 65 -8.85 3.22 -7.28
N LEU A 66 -8.86 2.22 -8.14
CA LEU A 66 -8.22 0.93 -7.89
C LEU A 66 -6.69 1.05 -7.78
N THR A 67 -6.05 1.71 -8.75
CA THR A 67 -4.59 1.74 -8.83
C THR A 67 -3.93 2.44 -7.63
N PRO A 68 -4.40 3.61 -7.17
CA PRO A 68 -3.87 4.23 -5.95
C PRO A 68 -4.10 3.39 -4.70
N THR A 69 -5.23 2.65 -4.63
CA THR A 69 -5.49 1.73 -3.53
C THR A 69 -4.46 0.60 -3.49
N GLN A 70 -4.20 -0.01 -4.64
CA GLN A 70 -3.15 -1.03 -4.75
C GLN A 70 -1.78 -0.46 -4.38
N ALA A 71 -1.48 0.78 -4.75
CA ALA A 71 -0.25 1.45 -4.36
C ALA A 71 -0.14 1.63 -2.83
N ALA A 72 -1.22 2.02 -2.14
CA ALA A 72 -1.25 2.10 -0.68
C ALA A 72 -0.99 0.74 -0.01
N ILE A 73 -1.59 -0.33 -0.56
CA ILE A 73 -1.35 -1.70 -0.08
C ILE A 73 0.11 -2.11 -0.32
N MET A 74 0.67 -1.76 -1.49
CA MET A 74 2.08 -2.02 -1.81
C MET A 74 3.02 -1.27 -0.85
N LEU A 75 2.68 -0.05 -0.46
CA LEU A 75 3.46 0.73 0.51
C LEU A 75 3.49 0.07 1.90
N SER A 76 2.45 -0.67 2.27
CA SER A 76 2.44 -1.51 3.49
C SER A 76 3.27 -2.80 3.36
N GLY A 77 4.00 -2.98 2.26
CA GLY A 77 4.90 -4.13 2.03
C GLY A 77 4.22 -5.37 1.46
N LEU A 78 2.96 -5.29 1.05
CA LEU A 78 2.22 -6.39 0.44
C LEU A 78 2.23 -6.29 -1.10
N PRO A 79 2.12 -7.42 -1.81
CA PRO A 79 1.95 -7.39 -3.26
C PRO A 79 0.57 -6.81 -3.62
N PRO A 80 0.42 -6.18 -4.82
CA PRO A 80 -0.86 -5.66 -5.26
C PRO A 80 -1.88 -6.80 -5.38
N PRO A 81 -3.05 -6.70 -4.70
CA PRO A 81 -4.12 -7.68 -4.80
C PRO A 81 -4.82 -7.60 -6.16
N THR A 82 -5.59 -8.62 -6.50
CA THR A 82 -6.48 -8.54 -7.66
C THR A 82 -7.57 -7.48 -7.43
N PRO A 83 -8.17 -6.92 -8.50
CA PRO A 83 -9.26 -5.94 -8.36
C PRO A 83 -10.38 -6.39 -7.42
N LYS A 84 -10.74 -7.66 -7.47
CA LYS A 84 -11.81 -8.26 -6.66
C LYS A 84 -11.43 -8.33 -5.17
N GLU A 85 -10.17 -8.59 -4.87
CA GLU A 85 -9.68 -8.74 -3.50
C GLU A 85 -9.33 -7.40 -2.86
N THR A 86 -9.06 -6.37 -3.68
CA THR A 86 -8.58 -5.07 -3.21
C THR A 86 -9.46 -4.45 -2.12
N PRO A 87 -10.82 -4.45 -2.22
CA PRO A 87 -11.66 -3.90 -1.16
C PRO A 87 -11.51 -4.61 0.18
N ASP A 88 -11.45 -5.95 0.17
CA ASP A 88 -11.34 -6.74 1.39
C ASP A 88 -9.97 -6.58 2.05
N VAL A 89 -8.91 -6.58 1.25
CA VAL A 89 -7.53 -6.33 1.72
C VAL A 89 -7.41 -4.91 2.30
N MET A 90 -7.99 -3.91 1.63
CA MET A 90 -8.01 -2.53 2.10
C MET A 90 -8.74 -2.39 3.44
N GLU A 91 -9.90 -3.05 3.59
CA GLU A 91 -10.67 -3.06 4.83
C GLU A 91 -9.88 -3.71 5.97
N GLU A 92 -9.29 -4.87 5.71
CA GLU A 92 -8.54 -5.62 6.72
C GLU A 92 -7.35 -4.83 7.24
N ILE A 93 -6.56 -4.24 6.35
CA ILE A 93 -5.34 -3.55 6.72
C ILE A 93 -5.66 -2.18 7.33
N PHE A 94 -6.30 -1.29 6.56
CA PHE A 94 -6.35 0.13 6.93
C PHE A 94 -7.56 0.51 7.78
N VAL A 95 -8.64 -0.29 7.77
CA VAL A 95 -9.80 -0.02 8.62
C VAL A 95 -9.73 -0.80 9.92
N LYS A 96 -9.51 -2.14 9.84
CA LYS A 96 -9.57 -3.00 11.03
C LYS A 96 -8.26 -3.01 11.82
N LYS A 97 -7.13 -3.26 11.14
CA LYS A 97 -5.83 -3.43 11.78
C LYS A 97 -5.19 -2.10 12.11
N GLU A 98 -4.94 -1.25 11.13
CA GLU A 98 -4.20 0.01 11.30
C GLU A 98 -5.07 1.17 11.76
N LYS A 99 -6.40 1.10 11.54
CA LYS A 99 -7.40 2.14 11.88
C LYS A 99 -7.03 3.53 11.32
N MET A 100 -6.54 3.53 10.08
CA MET A 100 -6.08 4.71 9.37
C MET A 100 -7.07 5.20 8.32
N LEU A 101 -8.07 4.38 7.95
CA LEU A 101 -9.04 4.69 6.91
C LEU A 101 -10.45 4.51 7.41
N GLU A 102 -11.33 5.43 7.03
CA GLU A 102 -12.75 5.38 7.33
C GLU A 102 -13.47 4.35 6.44
N PRO A 103 -14.42 3.55 6.98
CA PRO A 103 -15.13 2.50 6.23
C PRO A 103 -15.88 3.00 4.99
N GLU A 104 -16.23 4.29 4.93
CA GLU A 104 -16.92 4.87 3.77
C GLU A 104 -16.10 4.78 2.49
N TYR A 105 -14.78 4.88 2.58
CA TYR A 105 -13.89 4.81 1.41
C TYR A 105 -13.79 3.38 0.87
N VAL A 106 -13.84 2.37 1.74
CA VAL A 106 -13.95 0.97 1.31
C VAL A 106 -15.25 0.74 0.55
N LYS A 107 -16.36 1.37 0.99
CA LYS A 107 -17.65 1.29 0.27
C LYS A 107 -17.58 1.94 -1.12
N ILE A 108 -16.89 3.07 -1.24
CA ILE A 108 -16.67 3.72 -2.55
C ILE A 108 -15.86 2.80 -3.48
N LEU A 109 -14.78 2.21 -2.97
CA LEU A 109 -13.96 1.26 -3.71
C LEU A 109 -14.76 0.04 -4.15
N LYS A 110 -15.52 -0.57 -3.24
CA LYS A 110 -16.35 -1.75 -3.54
C LYS A 110 -17.41 -1.44 -4.59
N ALA A 111 -18.13 -0.32 -4.43
CA ALA A 111 -19.12 0.11 -5.42
C ALA A 111 -18.50 0.33 -6.81
N ASN A 112 -17.24 0.80 -6.87
CA ASN A 112 -16.53 0.98 -8.12
C ASN A 112 -16.14 -0.35 -8.77
N VAL A 113 -15.67 -1.33 -7.98
CA VAL A 113 -15.35 -2.69 -8.45
C VAL A 113 -16.61 -3.41 -8.92
N ASP A 114 -17.73 -3.32 -8.17
CA ASP A 114 -18.99 -3.95 -8.51
C ASP A 114 -19.58 -3.34 -9.80
N LEU A 115 -19.51 -2.02 -9.94
CA LEU A 115 -19.98 -1.35 -11.15
C LEU A 115 -19.23 -1.82 -12.39
N ARG A 116 -17.91 -1.91 -12.31
CA ARG A 116 -17.12 -2.43 -13.44
C ARG A 116 -17.55 -3.85 -13.81
N LYS A 117 -17.74 -4.72 -12.81
CA LYS A 117 -18.21 -6.08 -13.02
C LYS A 117 -19.58 -6.11 -13.72
N ASP A 118 -20.52 -5.27 -13.27
CA ASP A 118 -21.86 -5.19 -13.86
C ASP A 118 -21.80 -4.77 -15.33
N LEU A 119 -20.86 -3.93 -15.70
CA LEU A 119 -20.65 -3.50 -17.06
C LEU A 119 -19.96 -4.57 -17.93
N GLU A 120 -18.94 -5.22 -17.40
CA GLU A 120 -18.26 -6.33 -18.07
C GLU A 120 -19.21 -7.50 -18.36
N HIS A 121 -20.16 -7.76 -17.45
CA HIS A 121 -21.16 -8.81 -17.62
C HIS A 121 -22.43 -8.36 -18.36
N GLY A 122 -22.52 -7.10 -18.79
CA GLY A 122 -23.68 -6.57 -19.50
C GLY A 122 -24.92 -6.42 -18.65
N VAL A 123 -24.79 -6.52 -17.31
CA VAL A 123 -25.90 -6.27 -16.36
C VAL A 123 -26.29 -4.80 -16.42
N LYS A 124 -25.31 -3.92 -16.58
CA LYS A 124 -25.49 -2.51 -16.86
C LYS A 124 -24.83 -2.18 -18.19
N THR A 125 -25.57 -1.56 -19.10
CA THR A 125 -25.08 -1.29 -20.46
C THR A 125 -24.62 0.14 -20.64
N GLU A 126 -25.14 1.09 -19.86
CA GLU A 126 -24.81 2.52 -19.97
C GLU A 126 -24.86 3.20 -18.61
N LEU A 127 -24.03 4.25 -18.46
CA LEU A 127 -24.12 5.20 -17.36
C LEU A 127 -24.70 6.52 -17.86
N THR A 128 -25.63 7.07 -17.08
CA THR A 128 -26.10 8.44 -17.32
C THR A 128 -25.01 9.47 -16.99
N GLY A 129 -25.07 10.64 -17.58
CA GLY A 129 -24.11 11.72 -17.28
C GLY A 129 -24.09 12.09 -15.78
N THR A 130 -25.25 12.09 -15.13
CA THR A 130 -25.38 12.36 -13.69
C THR A 130 -24.75 11.27 -12.81
N GLU A 131 -24.84 10.02 -13.22
CA GLU A 131 -24.14 8.92 -12.53
C GLU A 131 -22.64 9.05 -12.71
N LEU A 132 -22.17 9.35 -13.92
CA LEU A 132 -20.76 9.55 -14.20
C LEU A 132 -20.19 10.71 -13.37
N ASP A 133 -20.88 11.85 -13.30
CA ASP A 133 -20.48 12.99 -12.48
C ASP A 133 -20.35 12.61 -11.00
N LYS A 134 -21.28 11.78 -10.50
CA LYS A 134 -21.21 11.27 -9.14
C LYS A 134 -20.00 10.36 -8.90
N TYR A 135 -19.70 9.48 -9.88
CA TYR A 135 -18.52 8.61 -9.79
C TYR A 135 -17.22 9.41 -9.85
N ILE A 136 -17.13 10.43 -10.71
CA ILE A 136 -15.97 11.32 -10.79
C ILE A 136 -15.77 12.04 -9.44
N LYS A 137 -16.81 12.61 -8.86
CA LYS A 137 -16.73 13.29 -7.57
C LYS A 137 -16.29 12.35 -6.44
N ASN A 138 -16.82 11.12 -6.44
CA ASN A 138 -16.41 10.11 -5.48
C ASN A 138 -14.95 9.72 -5.67
N ALA A 139 -14.48 9.59 -6.91
CA ALA A 139 -13.10 9.29 -7.22
C ALA A 139 -12.15 10.42 -6.79
N GLU A 140 -12.54 11.68 -7.01
CA GLU A 140 -11.76 12.85 -6.55
C GLU A 140 -11.67 12.88 -5.01
N LYS A 141 -12.80 12.68 -4.31
CA LYS A 141 -12.82 12.57 -2.84
C LYS A 141 -11.93 11.43 -2.35
N TYR A 142 -12.05 10.27 -3.00
CA TYR A 142 -11.29 9.09 -2.69
C TYR A 142 -9.78 9.30 -2.87
N LEU A 143 -9.37 9.83 -4.02
CA LEU A 143 -7.96 10.12 -4.31
C LEU A 143 -7.33 11.07 -3.30
N LYS A 144 -8.06 12.10 -2.91
CA LYS A 144 -7.58 13.03 -1.87
C LYS A 144 -7.29 12.28 -0.57
N ARG A 145 -8.24 11.45 -0.10
CA ARG A 145 -8.06 10.68 1.14
C ARG A 145 -6.96 9.64 1.04
N ILE A 146 -6.84 8.96 -0.11
CA ILE A 146 -5.75 7.99 -0.32
C ILE A 146 -4.39 8.69 -0.32
N SER A 147 -4.28 9.90 -0.87
CA SER A 147 -3.05 10.68 -0.81
C SER A 147 -2.67 11.07 0.62
N GLU A 148 -3.65 11.32 1.48
CA GLU A 148 -3.44 11.55 2.91
C GLU A 148 -3.00 10.26 3.62
N LEU A 149 -3.70 9.15 3.36
CA LEU A 149 -3.34 7.82 3.87
C LEU A 149 -1.90 7.44 3.51
N PHE A 150 -1.47 7.75 2.30
CA PHE A 150 -0.11 7.51 1.84
C PHE A 150 0.92 8.17 2.76
N LYS A 151 0.73 9.47 3.04
CA LYS A 151 1.61 10.23 3.96
C LYS A 151 1.58 9.68 5.38
N GLU A 152 0.41 9.22 5.84
CA GLU A 152 0.26 8.62 7.16
C GLU A 152 1.04 7.30 7.25
N ILE A 153 0.99 6.45 6.21
CA ILE A 153 1.74 5.19 6.14
C ILE A 153 3.25 5.47 6.13
N GLU A 154 3.72 6.40 5.29
CA GLU A 154 5.13 6.78 5.21
C GLU A 154 5.64 7.27 6.56
N ARG A 155 4.93 8.19 7.21
CA ARG A 155 5.31 8.70 8.52
C ARG A 155 5.43 7.60 9.56
N ARG A 156 4.47 6.66 9.63
CA ARG A 156 4.55 5.53 10.56
C ARG A 156 5.73 4.62 10.27
N HIS A 157 6.04 4.42 9.00
CA HIS A 157 7.18 3.61 8.60
C HIS A 157 8.51 4.24 9.03
N ASP A 158 8.62 5.57 8.88
CA ASP A 158 9.79 6.33 9.33
C ASP A 158 9.93 6.29 10.86
N GLU A 159 8.81 6.51 11.60
CA GLU A 159 8.79 6.42 13.07
C GLU A 159 9.23 5.02 13.55
N GLN A 160 8.71 3.95 12.94
CA GLN A 160 9.10 2.57 13.28
C GLN A 160 10.56 2.28 12.94
N SER A 161 11.07 2.78 11.83
CA SER A 161 12.47 2.61 11.43
C SER A 161 13.42 3.29 12.40
N ILE A 162 13.08 4.49 12.87
CA ILE A 162 13.85 5.21 13.89
C ILE A 162 13.88 4.43 15.21
N LEU A 163 12.73 3.91 15.66
CA LEU A 163 12.66 3.12 16.90
C LEU A 163 13.49 1.83 16.78
N THR A 164 13.39 1.13 15.66
CA THR A 164 14.17 -0.08 15.43
C THR A 164 15.69 0.21 15.44
N LEU A 165 16.09 1.28 14.76
CA LEU A 165 17.50 1.70 14.73
C LEU A 165 17.98 2.09 16.14
N TYR A 166 17.15 2.80 16.92
CA TYR A 166 17.46 3.13 18.29
C TYR A 166 17.67 1.87 19.15
N ASP A 167 16.78 0.88 19.06
CA ASP A 167 16.90 -0.38 19.79
C ASP A 167 18.14 -1.17 19.39
N GLU A 168 18.48 -1.19 18.09
CA GLU A 168 19.69 -1.84 17.59
C GLU A 168 20.95 -1.15 18.14
N ILE A 169 21.03 0.17 18.11
CA ILE A 169 22.15 0.95 18.65
C ILE A 169 22.27 0.69 20.15
N MET A 170 21.18 0.75 20.89
CA MET A 170 21.19 0.50 22.33
C MET A 170 21.64 -0.93 22.69
N THR A 171 21.29 -1.90 21.85
CA THR A 171 21.76 -3.29 22.03
C THR A 171 23.26 -3.39 21.83
N ILE A 172 23.82 -2.79 20.77
CA ILE A 172 25.25 -2.78 20.49
C ILE A 172 26.00 -2.13 21.66
N ILE A 173 25.54 -0.95 22.12
CA ILE A 173 26.17 -0.24 23.23
C ILE A 173 26.18 -1.10 24.51
N ARG A 174 25.07 -1.77 24.83
CA ARG A 174 24.99 -2.68 25.99
C ARG A 174 25.97 -3.85 25.88
N ASP A 175 26.12 -4.42 24.68
CA ASP A 175 27.05 -5.51 24.46
C ASP A 175 28.51 -5.06 24.67
N VAL A 176 28.87 -3.88 24.18
CA VAL A 176 30.21 -3.29 24.38
C VAL A 176 30.45 -3.02 25.87
N LEU A 177 29.53 -2.36 26.58
CA LEU A 177 29.65 -2.08 28.01
C LEU A 177 29.77 -3.36 28.86
N LYS A 178 29.08 -4.42 28.43
CA LYS A 178 29.17 -5.74 29.09
C LYS A 178 30.54 -6.39 28.91
N GLU A 179 31.17 -6.24 27.75
CA GLU A 179 32.54 -6.69 27.51
C GLU A 179 33.55 -5.94 28.42
N GLU A 180 33.29 -4.66 28.73
CA GLU A 180 34.06 -3.83 29.66
C GLU A 180 33.68 -4.07 31.14
N GLY A 181 32.78 -5.02 31.44
CA GLY A 181 32.44 -5.43 32.81
C GLY A 181 31.31 -4.63 33.48
N ILE A 182 30.60 -3.82 32.71
CA ILE A 182 29.44 -3.02 33.19
C ILE A 182 28.14 -3.81 32.92
N GLU A 183 27.74 -4.66 33.87
CA GLU A 183 26.57 -5.53 33.67
C GLU A 183 25.20 -4.87 33.86
N LYS A 184 25.10 -3.71 34.50
CA LYS A 184 23.81 -3.05 34.81
C LYS A 184 23.90 -1.54 34.59
N ALA A 185 23.51 -1.08 33.43
CA ALA A 185 23.29 0.33 33.15
C ALA A 185 21.81 0.58 32.80
N GLN A 186 21.20 1.61 33.41
CA GLN A 186 19.87 2.08 33.02
C GLN A 186 19.98 2.83 31.69
N ASP A 187 18.95 2.76 30.82
CA ASP A 187 18.97 3.35 29.47
C ASP A 187 19.35 4.83 29.45
N ALA A 188 18.94 5.61 30.46
CA ALA A 188 19.30 7.01 30.59
C ALA A 188 20.80 7.26 30.91
N GLN A 189 21.51 6.23 31.34
CA GLN A 189 22.94 6.31 31.74
C GLN A 189 23.86 5.67 30.70
N ILE A 190 23.31 4.82 29.83
CA ILE A 190 24.07 4.04 28.83
C ILE A 190 24.87 4.95 27.91
N ILE A 191 24.24 5.99 27.33
CA ILE A 191 24.90 6.92 26.40
C ILE A 191 26.05 7.63 27.09
N LYS A 192 25.85 8.08 28.33
CA LYS A 192 26.86 8.80 29.11
C LYS A 192 28.03 7.89 29.51
N LEU A 193 27.77 6.65 29.89
CA LEU A 193 28.80 5.66 30.19
C LEU A 193 29.63 5.29 28.95
N PHE A 194 29.02 5.29 27.79
CA PHE A 194 29.70 5.00 26.52
C PHE A 194 30.56 6.18 26.01
N GLU A 195 30.19 7.44 26.35
CA GLU A 195 30.97 8.65 26.01
C GLU A 195 32.16 8.86 26.96
N ASP A 196 32.13 8.33 28.19
CA ASP A 196 33.14 8.49 29.20
C ASP A 196 34.32 7.47 29.11
N GLU A 197 34.18 6.44 28.22
CA GLU A 197 35.24 5.49 27.84
C GLU A 197 35.81 5.78 26.46
#